data_676f1ab8c09bd37da597608478161e84
#
_entry.id   676f1ab8c09bd37da597608478161e84
#
_cell.length_a   1.000
_cell.length_b   1.000
_cell.length_c   1.000
_cell.angle_alpha   90.00
_cell.angle_beta   90.00
_cell.angle_gamma   90.00
#
_symmetry.space_group_name_H-M   'P 1'
#
loop_
_entity.id
_entity.type
_entity.pdbx_description
1 polymer ?
#
loop_
_entity_poly.entity_id
_entity_poly.type
_entity_poly.pdbx_seq_one_letter_code
_entity_poly.pdbx_strand_id
1 'polypeptide(L)'
;VRRQRQMCIRDRYYAEKVRKQNYALDEEMLRPYFSLENVRGGIFFLANRLYGITFRPIVVPLYNPECEAYEVLDADETHLGVLYFDFFPRQGKGGGAWCGYFREQRYRDGEREAPVVGIVANFTRPTATAPALLSLDETETLFHEFGHALHFLFHDVKYRGLSEVEGDFVELPSQIMENWATEPQVLAEYAVHYRTKEVIPEQLVRKIRNSALFNQGFATTELVAAALSDMDIHSIRRYEPFNPEAFEDNALRLQRGLIPQIEPRY
;
A
#
# COMPACT_ATOMS: atom_id res chain seq x y z
N VAL A 1 13.44 -5.43 -20.79
CA VAL A 1 13.62 -5.50 -19.30
C VAL A 1 14.76 -4.60 -18.81
N ARG A 2 16.01 -4.71 -19.33
CA ARG A 2 17.17 -3.91 -18.83
C ARG A 2 17.05 -2.42 -19.18
N ARG A 3 16.53 -2.07 -20.36
CA ARG A 3 16.34 -0.69 -20.84
C ARG A 3 15.21 0.01 -20.06
N GLN A 4 14.10 -0.66 -19.84
CA GLN A 4 12.99 -0.18 -19.02
C GLN A 4 13.41 0.08 -17.57
N ARG A 5 14.21 -0.82 -16.96
CA ARG A 5 14.70 -0.66 -15.59
C ARG A 5 15.61 0.57 -15.43
N GLN A 6 16.44 0.87 -16.43
CA GLN A 6 17.30 2.07 -16.44
C GLN A 6 16.48 3.35 -16.63
N MET A 7 15.43 3.34 -17.45
CA MET A 7 14.53 4.48 -17.63
C MET A 7 13.78 4.79 -16.34
N CYS A 8 13.17 3.79 -15.69
CA CYS A 8 12.47 3.98 -14.42
C CYS A 8 13.34 4.58 -13.30
N ILE A 9 14.60 4.15 -13.18
CA ILE A 9 15.55 4.69 -12.19
C ILE A 9 15.86 6.15 -12.51
N ARG A 10 16.11 6.47 -13.78
CA ARG A 10 16.43 7.83 -14.22
C ARG A 10 15.25 8.77 -14.00
N ASP A 11 14.05 8.35 -14.35
CA ASP A 11 12.84 9.16 -14.23
C ASP A 11 12.52 9.47 -12.76
N ARG A 12 12.63 8.49 -11.87
CA ARG A 12 12.50 8.70 -10.42
C ARG A 12 13.55 9.65 -9.88
N TYR A 13 14.80 9.54 -10.31
CA TYR A 13 15.88 10.42 -9.89
C TYR A 13 15.61 11.88 -10.27
N TYR A 14 15.18 12.15 -11.50
CA TYR A 14 14.88 13.52 -11.93
C TYR A 14 13.57 14.04 -11.34
N ALA A 15 12.55 13.22 -11.20
CA ALA A 15 11.31 13.57 -10.53
C ALA A 15 11.58 14.03 -9.09
N GLU A 16 12.43 13.30 -8.34
CA GLU A 16 12.81 13.68 -6.99
C GLU A 16 13.57 15.01 -6.94
N LYS A 17 14.47 15.27 -7.90
CA LYS A 17 15.14 16.58 -8.00
C LYS A 17 14.17 17.72 -8.22
N VAL A 18 13.21 17.56 -9.11
CA VAL A 18 12.20 18.57 -9.42
C VAL A 18 11.27 18.76 -8.22
N ARG A 19 10.89 17.67 -7.55
CA ARG A 19 10.09 17.73 -6.32
C ARG A 19 10.81 18.51 -5.21
N LYS A 20 12.08 18.22 -4.96
CA LYS A 20 12.92 18.98 -4.00
C LYS A 20 13.00 20.46 -4.37
N GLN A 21 13.20 20.79 -5.64
CA GLN A 21 13.31 22.17 -6.10
C GLN A 21 11.99 22.95 -5.95
N ASN A 22 10.85 22.32 -6.27
CA ASN A 22 9.55 23.01 -6.30
C ASN A 22 8.87 23.09 -4.93
N TYR A 23 9.05 22.06 -4.08
CA TYR A 23 8.34 21.94 -2.80
C TYR A 23 9.25 22.04 -1.58
N ALA A 24 10.58 22.09 -1.78
CA ALA A 24 11.57 22.08 -0.70
C ALA A 24 11.33 20.92 0.31
N LEU A 25 10.83 19.79 -0.19
CA LEU A 25 10.57 18.58 0.57
C LEU A 25 11.69 17.58 0.28
N ASP A 26 12.41 17.19 1.31
CA ASP A 26 13.37 16.08 1.28
C ASP A 26 12.80 14.95 2.12
N GLU A 27 12.75 13.76 1.56
CA GLU A 27 12.23 12.57 2.23
C GLU A 27 12.98 12.25 3.52
N GLU A 28 14.29 12.52 3.55
CA GLU A 28 15.11 12.35 4.75
C GLU A 28 14.69 13.25 5.92
N MET A 29 13.98 14.35 5.65
CA MET A 29 13.39 15.20 6.70
C MET A 29 12.17 14.57 7.35
N LEU A 30 11.50 13.64 6.65
CA LEU A 30 10.26 12.99 7.09
C LEU A 30 10.53 11.70 7.88
N ARG A 31 11.52 10.91 7.45
CA ARG A 31 11.84 9.61 8.06
C ARG A 31 11.91 9.60 9.59
N PRO A 32 12.50 10.62 10.27
CA PRO A 32 12.54 10.63 11.73
C PRO A 32 11.19 10.61 12.43
N TYR A 33 10.12 10.98 11.73
CA TYR A 33 8.74 11.00 12.25
C TYR A 33 7.99 9.72 11.98
N PHE A 34 8.47 8.87 11.06
CA PHE A 34 7.81 7.66 10.62
C PHE A 34 8.54 6.40 11.11
N SER A 35 8.69 6.25 12.43
CA SER A 35 9.15 4.98 12.95
C SER A 35 8.08 3.90 12.72
N LEU A 36 8.49 2.69 12.35
CA LEU A 36 7.57 1.58 12.08
C LEU A 36 6.60 1.33 13.24
N GLU A 37 7.10 1.42 14.48
CA GLU A 37 6.28 1.28 15.69
C GLU A 37 5.16 2.32 15.75
N ASN A 38 5.51 3.60 15.49
CA ASN A 38 4.54 4.68 15.50
C ASN A 38 3.53 4.55 14.36
N VAL A 39 3.99 4.21 13.14
CA VAL A 39 3.10 4.03 11.99
C VAL A 39 2.14 2.86 12.23
N ARG A 40 2.62 1.75 12.81
CA ARG A 40 1.75 0.65 13.24
C ARG A 40 0.74 1.10 14.30
N GLY A 41 1.17 1.89 15.27
CA GLY A 41 0.26 2.51 16.23
C GLY A 41 -0.80 3.39 15.56
N GLY A 42 -0.41 4.12 14.52
CA GLY A 42 -1.29 4.97 13.72
C GLY A 42 -2.39 4.22 13.00
N ILE A 43 -2.07 3.09 12.35
CA ILE A 43 -3.10 2.26 11.70
C ILE A 43 -4.05 1.63 12.72
N PHE A 44 -3.57 1.24 13.90
CA PHE A 44 -4.42 0.72 14.98
C PHE A 44 -5.33 1.80 15.56
N PHE A 45 -4.80 3.00 15.80
CA PHE A 45 -5.60 4.15 16.21
C PHE A 45 -6.69 4.45 15.19
N LEU A 46 -6.34 4.50 13.91
CA LEU A 46 -7.31 4.77 12.84
C LEU A 46 -8.42 3.71 12.79
N ALA A 47 -8.07 2.43 12.83
CA ALA A 47 -9.05 1.34 12.84
C ALA A 47 -9.98 1.38 14.06
N ASN A 48 -9.43 1.74 15.21
CA ASN A 48 -10.25 1.94 16.41
C ASN A 48 -11.22 3.11 16.23
N ARG A 49 -10.77 4.23 15.66
CA ARG A 49 -11.64 5.41 15.45
C ARG A 49 -12.71 5.17 14.40
N LEU A 50 -12.42 4.41 13.35
CA LEU A 50 -13.37 4.13 12.27
C LEU A 50 -14.35 3.01 12.60
N TYR A 51 -13.87 1.97 13.27
CA TYR A 51 -14.61 0.71 13.40
C TYR A 51 -14.75 0.22 14.86
N GLY A 52 -14.07 0.86 15.82
CA GLY A 52 -14.09 0.43 17.24
C GLY A 52 -13.19 -0.76 17.56
N ILE A 53 -12.54 -1.38 16.55
CA ILE A 53 -11.73 -2.58 16.76
C ILE A 53 -10.42 -2.28 17.51
N THR A 54 -9.93 -3.29 18.22
CA THR A 54 -8.69 -3.21 19.00
C THR A 54 -7.73 -4.34 18.66
N PHE A 55 -6.43 -4.12 18.93
CA PHE A 55 -5.35 -5.04 18.59
C PHE A 55 -4.56 -5.37 19.86
N ARG A 56 -4.51 -6.65 20.24
CA ARG A 56 -3.77 -7.14 21.41
C ARG A 56 -2.62 -8.03 20.94
N PRO A 57 -1.36 -7.78 21.30
CA PRO A 57 -0.25 -8.66 20.94
C PRO A 57 -0.49 -10.04 21.57
N ILE A 58 -0.23 -11.11 20.82
CA ILE A 58 -0.38 -12.48 21.26
C ILE A 58 0.88 -13.30 21.02
N VAL A 59 1.08 -14.30 21.87
CA VAL A 59 2.17 -15.27 21.72
C VAL A 59 1.63 -16.52 21.03
N VAL A 60 1.99 -16.68 19.79
CA VAL A 60 1.58 -17.80 18.90
C VAL A 60 2.77 -18.30 18.12
N PRO A 61 2.71 -19.50 17.50
CA PRO A 61 3.74 -19.94 16.58
C PRO A 61 3.95 -18.94 15.44
N LEU A 62 5.20 -18.50 15.26
CA LEU A 62 5.60 -17.60 14.18
C LEU A 62 6.43 -18.41 13.16
N TYR A 63 6.14 -18.22 11.87
CA TYR A 63 6.92 -18.84 10.79
C TYR A 63 8.31 -18.19 10.60
N ASN A 64 8.49 -16.99 11.13
CA ASN A 64 9.78 -16.31 11.21
C ASN A 64 9.84 -15.51 12.53
N PRO A 65 10.98 -15.50 13.26
CA PRO A 65 11.09 -14.86 14.56
C PRO A 65 10.96 -13.32 14.51
N GLU A 66 11.09 -12.69 13.33
CA GLU A 66 10.89 -11.25 13.13
C GLU A 66 9.42 -10.88 12.89
N CYS A 67 8.51 -11.87 12.79
CA CYS A 67 7.07 -11.62 12.65
C CYS A 67 6.46 -11.23 13.99
N GLU A 68 5.38 -10.48 13.92
CA GLU A 68 4.54 -10.14 15.05
C GLU A 68 3.12 -10.66 14.80
N ALA A 69 2.37 -10.95 15.85
CA ALA A 69 0.97 -11.38 15.74
C ALA A 69 0.08 -10.64 16.76
N TYR A 70 -1.11 -10.29 16.31
CA TYR A 70 -2.09 -9.56 17.08
C TYR A 70 -3.45 -10.27 16.99
N GLU A 71 -4.10 -10.44 18.12
CA GLU A 71 -5.52 -10.71 18.18
C GLU A 71 -6.28 -9.42 17.85
N VAL A 72 -7.24 -9.51 16.93
CA VAL A 72 -8.13 -8.42 16.57
C VAL A 72 -9.48 -8.67 17.21
N LEU A 73 -9.95 -7.69 17.99
CA LEU A 73 -11.20 -7.73 18.70
C LEU A 73 -12.15 -6.68 18.16
N ASP A 74 -13.41 -7.04 18.01
CA ASP A 74 -14.48 -6.12 17.65
C ASP A 74 -14.79 -5.13 18.79
N ALA A 75 -15.65 -4.16 18.55
CA ALA A 75 -16.04 -3.14 19.49
C ALA A 75 -16.71 -3.71 20.77
N ASP A 76 -17.33 -4.88 20.68
CA ASP A 76 -17.91 -5.63 21.81
C ASP A 76 -16.93 -6.62 22.47
N GLU A 77 -15.64 -6.53 22.14
CA GLU A 77 -14.56 -7.43 22.58
C GLU A 77 -14.64 -8.87 22.03
N THR A 78 -15.51 -9.15 21.08
CA THR A 78 -15.54 -10.47 20.42
C THR A 78 -14.34 -10.66 19.51
N HIS A 79 -13.87 -11.91 19.38
CA HIS A 79 -12.74 -12.27 18.55
C HIS A 79 -13.09 -12.14 17.06
N LEU A 80 -12.49 -11.15 16.38
CA LEU A 80 -12.69 -10.90 14.96
C LEU A 80 -11.73 -11.72 14.09
N GLY A 81 -10.46 -11.81 14.47
CA GLY A 81 -9.45 -12.54 13.74
C GLY A 81 -8.05 -12.40 14.34
N VAL A 82 -7.06 -12.91 13.60
CA VAL A 82 -5.63 -12.76 13.92
C VAL A 82 -4.92 -12.08 12.79
N LEU A 83 -4.10 -11.07 13.11
CA LEU A 83 -3.29 -10.34 12.14
C LEU A 83 -1.80 -10.56 12.40
N TYR A 84 -1.09 -11.07 11.39
CA TYR A 84 0.36 -11.19 11.36
C TYR A 84 0.99 -10.05 10.60
N PHE A 85 2.15 -9.59 11.08
CA PHE A 85 3.03 -8.68 10.36
C PHE A 85 4.39 -9.31 10.09
N ASP A 86 4.85 -9.17 8.86
CA ASP A 86 6.17 -9.59 8.39
C ASP A 86 6.80 -8.42 7.62
N PHE A 87 7.49 -7.55 8.31
CA PHE A 87 7.88 -6.24 7.79
C PHE A 87 9.20 -6.20 7.02
N PHE A 88 10.13 -7.13 7.27
CA PHE A 88 11.51 -6.95 6.84
C PHE A 88 11.94 -7.88 5.72
N PRO A 89 12.79 -7.38 4.78
CA PRO A 89 13.33 -8.20 3.71
C PRO A 89 14.26 -9.29 4.25
N ARG A 90 14.26 -10.47 3.63
CA ARG A 90 15.19 -11.57 3.90
C ARG A 90 15.37 -12.45 2.67
N GLN A 91 16.35 -13.35 2.71
CA GLN A 91 16.56 -14.29 1.63
C GLN A 91 15.32 -15.18 1.42
N GLY A 92 14.92 -15.33 0.17
CA GLY A 92 13.74 -16.13 -0.22
C GLY A 92 12.39 -15.39 -0.11
N LYS A 93 12.36 -14.16 0.42
CA LYS A 93 11.15 -13.33 0.45
C LYS A 93 11.03 -12.52 -0.85
N GLY A 94 9.85 -12.52 -1.47
CA GLY A 94 9.55 -11.68 -2.64
C GLY A 94 9.61 -10.20 -2.31
N GLY A 95 9.91 -9.37 -3.31
CA GLY A 95 9.92 -7.90 -3.15
C GLY A 95 8.50 -7.30 -3.13
N GLY A 96 8.40 -6.01 -2.78
CA GLY A 96 7.14 -5.30 -2.64
C GLY A 96 6.45 -5.55 -1.31
N ALA A 97 5.14 -5.27 -1.26
CA ALA A 97 4.28 -5.58 -0.12
C ALA A 97 3.03 -6.29 -0.62
N TRP A 98 2.36 -7.02 0.26
CA TRP A 98 1.10 -7.69 -0.04
C TRP A 98 0.39 -8.11 1.25
N CYS A 99 -0.92 -8.21 1.16
CA CYS A 99 -1.77 -8.79 2.20
C CYS A 99 -2.42 -10.08 1.70
N GLY A 100 -2.62 -11.01 2.60
CA GLY A 100 -3.31 -12.26 2.31
C GLY A 100 -3.73 -12.99 3.58
N TYR A 101 -4.41 -14.10 3.43
CA TYR A 101 -4.82 -14.89 4.58
C TYR A 101 -4.15 -16.26 4.60
N PHE A 102 -3.77 -16.71 5.78
CA PHE A 102 -3.39 -18.09 6.06
C PHE A 102 -4.63 -18.97 6.25
N ARG A 103 -5.71 -18.37 6.69
CA ARG A 103 -7.03 -18.99 6.80
C ARG A 103 -8.11 -17.94 6.53
N GLU A 104 -9.00 -18.26 5.58
CA GLU A 104 -10.19 -17.47 5.30
C GLU A 104 -11.20 -17.60 6.45
N GLN A 105 -12.01 -16.55 6.63
CA GLN A 105 -13.21 -16.65 7.43
C GLN A 105 -14.20 -17.64 6.80
N ARG A 106 -14.84 -18.45 7.62
CA ARG A 106 -15.91 -19.35 7.19
C ARG A 106 -16.78 -19.76 8.36
N TYR A 107 -17.91 -20.40 8.06
CA TYR A 107 -18.68 -21.14 9.05
C TYR A 107 -18.42 -22.63 8.90
N ARG A 108 -18.21 -23.31 10.04
CA ARG A 108 -18.09 -24.74 10.13
C ARG A 108 -18.96 -25.24 11.28
N ASP A 109 -19.83 -26.20 11.00
CA ASP A 109 -20.76 -26.79 11.98
C ASP A 109 -21.62 -25.75 12.73
N GLY A 110 -21.92 -24.61 12.06
CA GLY A 110 -22.69 -23.49 12.62
C GLY A 110 -21.86 -22.48 13.38
N GLU A 111 -20.59 -22.71 13.62
CA GLU A 111 -19.68 -21.80 14.31
C GLU A 111 -18.81 -21.00 13.34
N ARG A 112 -18.55 -19.72 13.67
CA ARG A 112 -17.66 -18.84 12.89
C ARG A 112 -16.21 -19.19 13.16
N GLU A 113 -15.49 -19.64 12.15
CA GLU A 113 -14.03 -19.73 12.16
C GLU A 113 -13.46 -18.37 11.71
N ALA A 114 -12.79 -17.67 12.62
CA ALA A 114 -12.22 -16.36 12.37
C ALA A 114 -11.05 -16.42 11.37
N PRO A 115 -10.81 -15.37 10.55
CA PRO A 115 -9.72 -15.33 9.60
C PRO A 115 -8.36 -15.20 10.31
N VAL A 116 -7.32 -15.67 9.63
CA VAL A 116 -5.92 -15.43 9.99
C VAL A 116 -5.26 -14.73 8.82
N VAL A 117 -4.97 -13.46 8.99
CA VAL A 117 -4.50 -12.54 7.95
C VAL A 117 -3.02 -12.22 8.16
N GLY A 118 -2.30 -11.98 7.09
CA GLY A 118 -0.90 -11.57 7.13
C GLY A 118 -0.63 -10.39 6.21
N ILE A 119 0.04 -9.37 6.74
CA ILE A 119 0.65 -8.29 5.97
C ILE A 119 2.13 -8.57 5.85
N VAL A 120 2.62 -8.62 4.62
CA VAL A 120 4.03 -8.85 4.28
C VAL A 120 4.57 -7.64 3.57
N ALA A 121 5.72 -7.13 4.02
CA ALA A 121 6.38 -5.97 3.42
C ALA A 121 7.90 -6.18 3.35
N ASN A 122 8.61 -5.25 2.74
CA ASN A 122 10.07 -5.23 2.67
C ASN A 122 10.59 -3.85 3.06
N PHE A 123 10.19 -3.40 4.25
CA PHE A 123 10.52 -2.07 4.75
C PHE A 123 11.98 -1.92 5.18
N THR A 124 12.41 -0.67 5.26
CA THR A 124 13.75 -0.31 5.73
C THR A 124 14.00 -0.89 7.13
N ARG A 125 15.07 -1.67 7.25
CA ARG A 125 15.45 -2.30 8.54
C ARG A 125 15.93 -1.27 9.56
N PRO A 126 15.79 -1.57 10.87
CA PRO A 126 16.46 -0.78 11.90
C PRO A 126 17.98 -0.89 11.76
N THR A 127 18.68 0.12 12.25
CA THR A 127 20.14 0.16 12.34
C THR A 127 20.60 0.02 13.80
N ALA A 128 21.91 -0.05 14.04
CA ALA A 128 22.44 -0.06 15.40
C ALA A 128 22.10 1.21 16.22
N THR A 129 21.77 2.32 15.55
CA THR A 129 21.57 3.64 16.17
C THR A 129 20.17 4.22 16.00
N ALA A 130 19.31 3.57 15.18
CA ALA A 130 17.96 4.05 14.90
C ALA A 130 16.99 2.89 14.70
N PRO A 131 15.71 3.02 15.11
CA PRO A 131 14.66 2.06 14.81
C PRO A 131 14.44 1.98 13.29
N ALA A 132 13.55 1.10 12.84
CA ALA A 132 13.10 1.12 11.47
C ALA A 132 12.36 2.44 11.21
N LEU A 133 12.92 3.26 10.31
CA LEU A 133 12.38 4.55 9.91
C LEU A 133 11.89 4.44 8.47
N LEU A 134 10.59 4.56 8.29
CA LEU A 134 9.93 4.42 7.00
C LEU A 134 10.05 5.69 6.16
N SER A 135 10.02 5.53 4.85
CA SER A 135 9.72 6.62 3.93
C SER A 135 8.22 6.96 3.98
N LEU A 136 7.81 8.06 3.36
CA LEU A 136 6.39 8.35 3.19
C LEU A 136 5.71 7.27 2.35
N ASP A 137 6.34 6.83 1.27
CA ASP A 137 5.87 5.75 0.39
C ASP A 137 5.72 4.41 1.14
N GLU A 138 6.69 4.03 1.98
CA GLU A 138 6.59 2.84 2.84
C GLU A 138 5.46 2.98 3.88
N THR A 139 5.22 4.19 4.36
CA THR A 139 4.12 4.48 5.29
C THR A 139 2.76 4.34 4.61
N GLU A 140 2.58 4.96 3.45
CA GLU A 140 1.37 4.82 2.62
C GLU A 140 1.12 3.36 2.24
N THR A 141 2.18 2.62 1.89
CA THR A 141 2.10 1.18 1.62
C THR A 141 1.56 0.40 2.82
N LEU A 142 1.98 0.71 4.05
CA LEU A 142 1.44 0.03 5.24
C LEU A 142 -0.04 0.32 5.45
N PHE A 143 -0.49 1.56 5.21
CA PHE A 143 -1.92 1.89 5.26
C PHE A 143 -2.70 1.14 4.17
N HIS A 144 -2.15 1.04 2.95
CA HIS A 144 -2.72 0.28 1.84
C HIS A 144 -2.92 -1.19 2.21
N GLU A 145 -1.86 -1.88 2.59
CA GLU A 145 -1.92 -3.31 2.97
C GLU A 145 -2.85 -3.55 4.18
N PHE A 146 -2.91 -2.57 5.08
CA PHE A 146 -3.84 -2.62 6.20
C PHE A 146 -5.30 -2.49 5.76
N GLY A 147 -5.59 -1.75 4.68
CA GLY A 147 -6.91 -1.70 4.06
C GLY A 147 -7.38 -3.06 3.56
N HIS A 148 -6.50 -3.82 2.90
CA HIS A 148 -6.77 -5.21 2.54
C HIS A 148 -6.99 -6.09 3.77
N ALA A 149 -6.15 -5.92 4.80
CA ALA A 149 -6.29 -6.70 6.04
C ALA A 149 -7.62 -6.45 6.75
N LEU A 150 -8.07 -5.21 6.81
CA LEU A 150 -9.39 -4.87 7.36
C LEU A 150 -10.51 -5.53 6.55
N HIS A 151 -10.42 -5.51 5.22
CA HIS A 151 -11.38 -6.17 4.36
C HIS A 151 -11.47 -7.67 4.68
N PHE A 152 -10.33 -8.36 4.81
CA PHE A 152 -10.32 -9.78 5.16
C PHE A 152 -10.78 -10.07 6.59
N LEU A 153 -10.45 -9.22 7.56
CA LEU A 153 -10.86 -9.37 8.96
C LEU A 153 -12.37 -9.22 9.14
N PHE A 154 -12.98 -8.31 8.37
CA PHE A 154 -14.41 -8.06 8.41
C PHE A 154 -15.26 -9.04 7.57
N HIS A 155 -14.65 -10.01 6.91
CA HIS A 155 -15.42 -11.03 6.20
C HIS A 155 -16.34 -11.79 7.16
N ASP A 156 -17.62 -11.87 6.77
CA ASP A 156 -18.63 -12.68 7.44
C ASP A 156 -19.52 -13.37 6.41
N VAL A 157 -18.94 -14.35 5.72
CA VAL A 157 -19.60 -15.11 4.65
C VAL A 157 -19.95 -16.50 5.13
N LYS A 158 -21.15 -16.95 4.81
CA LYS A 158 -21.65 -18.26 5.22
C LYS A 158 -20.94 -19.43 4.53
N TYR A 159 -20.59 -19.25 3.27
CA TYR A 159 -20.02 -20.32 2.44
C TYR A 159 -18.58 -19.98 2.07
N ARG A 160 -17.71 -20.99 2.17
CA ARG A 160 -16.32 -20.88 1.76
C ARG A 160 -16.22 -20.48 0.27
N GLY A 161 -15.26 -19.62 -0.05
CA GLY A 161 -15.03 -19.11 -1.40
C GLY A 161 -15.85 -17.87 -1.77
N LEU A 162 -16.85 -17.47 -0.96
CA LEU A 162 -17.58 -16.22 -1.17
C LEU A 162 -16.84 -15.00 -0.56
N SER A 163 -15.72 -15.22 0.09
CA SER A 163 -14.82 -14.17 0.58
C SER A 163 -13.85 -13.67 -0.49
N GLU A 164 -13.77 -14.34 -1.64
CA GLU A 164 -12.99 -13.84 -2.76
C GLU A 164 -13.57 -12.52 -3.29
N VAL A 165 -12.68 -11.56 -3.52
CA VAL A 165 -13.03 -10.22 -3.99
C VAL A 165 -12.68 -10.11 -5.47
N GLU A 166 -13.60 -9.59 -6.26
CA GLU A 166 -13.36 -9.35 -7.69
C GLU A 166 -12.16 -8.40 -7.89
N GLY A 167 -11.33 -8.70 -8.88
CA GLY A 167 -10.07 -7.99 -9.12
C GLY A 167 -10.22 -6.50 -9.41
N ASP A 168 -11.37 -6.09 -9.95
CA ASP A 168 -11.70 -4.68 -10.21
C ASP A 168 -12.22 -3.91 -8.98
N PHE A 169 -12.46 -4.61 -7.86
CA PHE A 169 -12.91 -4.00 -6.61
C PHE A 169 -11.87 -4.13 -5.48
N VAL A 170 -10.94 -5.08 -5.57
CA VAL A 170 -10.02 -5.47 -4.48
C VAL A 170 -9.21 -4.31 -3.90
N GLU A 171 -8.86 -3.32 -4.74
CA GLU A 171 -8.06 -2.16 -4.33
C GLU A 171 -8.87 -1.01 -3.71
N LEU A 172 -10.22 -1.08 -3.70
CA LEU A 172 -11.02 -0.01 -3.13
C LEU A 172 -10.75 0.22 -1.63
N PRO A 173 -10.75 -0.83 -0.77
CA PRO A 173 -10.46 -0.66 0.65
C PRO A 173 -9.02 -0.20 0.92
N SER A 174 -8.04 -0.73 0.19
CA SER A 174 -6.63 -0.40 0.35
C SER A 174 -6.35 1.05 -0.04
N GLN A 175 -6.79 1.49 -1.21
CA GLN A 175 -6.56 2.85 -1.70
C GLN A 175 -7.32 3.92 -0.88
N ILE A 176 -8.49 3.59 -0.32
CA ILE A 176 -9.17 4.49 0.62
C ILE A 176 -8.31 4.71 1.87
N MET A 177 -7.68 3.66 2.38
CA MET A 177 -6.88 3.75 3.59
C MET A 177 -5.60 4.59 3.41
N GLU A 178 -5.00 4.63 2.22
CA GLU A 178 -3.85 5.50 1.90
C GLU A 178 -4.12 6.98 2.21
N ASN A 179 -5.35 7.46 1.98
CA ASN A 179 -5.71 8.85 2.22
C ASN A 179 -5.52 9.27 3.68
N TRP A 180 -5.66 8.34 4.61
CA TRP A 180 -5.51 8.59 6.04
C TRP A 180 -4.04 8.72 6.48
N ALA A 181 -3.10 8.16 5.70
CA ALA A 181 -1.67 8.25 6.03
C ALA A 181 -1.17 9.70 6.12
N THR A 182 -1.75 10.59 5.31
CA THR A 182 -1.36 12.00 5.25
C THR A 182 -2.41 12.97 5.80
N GLU A 183 -3.51 12.45 6.36
CA GLU A 183 -4.53 13.29 6.98
C GLU A 183 -3.96 13.93 8.26
N PRO A 184 -4.02 15.28 8.41
CA PRO A 184 -3.37 15.97 9.51
C PRO A 184 -3.73 15.48 10.91
N GLN A 185 -4.98 15.08 11.13
CA GLN A 185 -5.42 14.56 12.43
C GLN A 185 -4.80 13.20 12.75
N VAL A 186 -4.63 12.35 11.73
CA VAL A 186 -4.00 11.03 11.88
C VAL A 186 -2.49 11.18 12.00
N LEU A 187 -1.85 12.05 11.19
CA LEU A 187 -0.43 12.39 11.32
C LEU A 187 -0.07 12.89 12.72
N ALA A 188 -0.91 13.72 13.33
CA ALA A 188 -0.66 14.22 14.68
C ALA A 188 -0.56 13.12 15.73
N GLU A 189 -1.21 11.98 15.52
CA GLU A 189 -1.19 10.84 16.45
C GLU A 189 0.07 9.98 16.29
N TYR A 190 0.51 9.73 15.05
CA TYR A 190 1.59 8.76 14.83
C TYR A 190 2.90 9.35 14.32
N ALA A 191 2.87 10.49 13.63
CA ALA A 191 4.06 11.10 13.07
C ALA A 191 4.87 11.86 14.14
N VAL A 192 5.48 11.11 15.02
CA VAL A 192 6.22 11.59 16.19
C VAL A 192 7.71 11.28 16.04
N HIS A 193 8.55 12.29 16.17
CA HIS A 193 10.00 12.15 16.00
C HIS A 193 10.57 11.12 16.99
N TYR A 194 11.28 10.11 16.47
CA TYR A 194 11.69 8.94 17.25
C TYR A 194 12.62 9.27 18.45
N ARG A 195 13.40 10.37 18.40
CA ARG A 195 14.27 10.82 19.50
C ARG A 195 13.64 11.90 20.36
N THR A 196 13.18 13.01 19.74
CA THR A 196 12.70 14.20 20.51
C THR A 196 11.28 14.03 21.02
N LYS A 197 10.53 13.08 20.47
CA LYS A 197 9.10 12.86 20.75
C LYS A 197 8.20 14.04 20.37
N GLU A 198 8.69 14.94 19.55
CA GLU A 198 7.91 16.04 18.99
C GLU A 198 7.05 15.55 17.81
N VAL A 199 5.84 16.03 17.75
CA VAL A 199 4.93 15.78 16.61
C VAL A 199 5.49 16.46 15.36
N ILE A 200 5.23 15.87 14.20
CA ILE A 200 5.65 16.44 12.91
C ILE A 200 5.23 17.91 12.78
N PRO A 201 6.15 18.83 12.44
CA PRO A 201 5.83 20.25 12.28
C PRO A 201 4.79 20.49 11.18
N GLU A 202 3.84 21.41 11.42
CA GLU A 202 2.81 21.78 10.46
C GLU A 202 3.37 22.21 9.10
N GLN A 203 4.58 22.80 9.09
CA GLN A 203 5.26 23.14 7.83
C GLN A 203 5.59 21.90 6.98
N LEU A 204 6.00 20.80 7.60
CA LEU A 204 6.25 19.54 6.87
C LEU A 204 4.95 18.93 6.38
N VAL A 205 3.89 18.93 7.20
CA VAL A 205 2.55 18.48 6.79
C VAL A 205 2.06 19.26 5.56
N ARG A 206 2.21 20.59 5.57
CA ARG A 206 1.87 21.44 4.41
C ARG A 206 2.69 21.09 3.15
N LYS A 207 3.98 20.80 3.31
CA LYS A 207 4.83 20.40 2.18
C LYS A 207 4.41 19.06 1.61
N ILE A 208 4.08 18.07 2.45
CA ILE A 208 3.53 16.78 2.02
C ILE A 208 2.29 17.02 1.17
N ARG A 209 1.30 17.75 1.69
CA ARG A 209 0.05 18.04 0.98
C ARG A 209 0.26 18.80 -0.34
N ASN A 210 1.14 19.80 -0.36
CA ASN A 210 1.43 20.55 -1.57
C ASN A 210 2.12 19.72 -2.65
N SER A 211 2.91 18.72 -2.24
CA SER A 211 3.59 17.81 -3.16
C SER A 211 2.74 16.62 -3.62
N ALA A 212 1.60 16.37 -3.00
CA ALA A 212 0.75 15.20 -3.28
C ALA A 212 0.26 15.13 -4.73
N LEU A 213 0.04 16.28 -5.37
CA LEU A 213 -0.38 16.34 -6.78
C LEU A 213 0.78 16.46 -7.77
N PHE A 214 2.03 16.37 -7.28
CA PHE A 214 3.19 16.46 -8.16
C PHE A 214 3.22 15.28 -9.14
N ASN A 215 3.31 15.59 -10.42
CA ASN A 215 3.28 14.62 -11.53
C ASN A 215 2.00 13.77 -11.62
N GLN A 216 0.92 14.11 -10.90
CA GLN A 216 -0.32 13.35 -10.92
C GLN A 216 -0.91 13.24 -12.33
N GLY A 217 -0.87 14.30 -13.13
CA GLY A 217 -1.33 14.27 -14.52
C GLY A 217 -0.54 13.26 -15.37
N PHE A 218 0.78 13.19 -15.19
CA PHE A 218 1.61 12.20 -15.87
C PHE A 218 1.27 10.78 -15.46
N ALA A 219 1.24 10.50 -14.15
CA ALA A 219 0.95 9.18 -13.60
C ALA A 219 -0.46 8.68 -14.01
N THR A 220 -1.46 9.55 -13.92
CA THR A 220 -2.83 9.20 -14.33
C THR A 220 -2.92 8.94 -15.84
N THR A 221 -2.21 9.73 -16.67
CA THR A 221 -2.22 9.51 -18.13
C THR A 221 -1.52 8.19 -18.49
N GLU A 222 -0.42 7.85 -17.84
CA GLU A 222 0.27 6.55 -18.03
C GLU A 222 -0.65 5.38 -17.69
N LEU A 223 -1.34 5.44 -16.53
CA LEU A 223 -2.30 4.42 -16.12
C LEU A 223 -3.48 4.28 -17.07
N VAL A 224 -4.10 5.40 -17.46
CA VAL A 224 -5.25 5.40 -18.37
C VAL A 224 -4.86 4.93 -19.79
N ALA A 225 -3.67 5.30 -20.26
CA ALA A 225 -3.16 4.79 -21.53
C ALA A 225 -3.02 3.27 -21.51
N ALA A 226 -2.47 2.73 -20.42
CA ALA A 226 -2.38 1.30 -20.19
C ALA A 226 -3.75 0.63 -20.22
N ALA A 227 -4.71 1.12 -19.45
CA ALA A 227 -6.08 0.58 -19.40
C ALA A 227 -6.79 0.65 -20.76
N LEU A 228 -6.58 1.71 -21.53
CA LEU A 228 -7.17 1.83 -22.87
C LEU A 228 -6.59 0.82 -23.86
N SER A 229 -5.26 0.60 -23.84
CA SER A 229 -4.64 -0.45 -24.67
C SER A 229 -5.14 -1.83 -24.31
N ASP A 230 -5.26 -2.12 -23.02
CA ASP A 230 -5.79 -3.38 -22.51
C ASP A 230 -7.22 -3.62 -22.99
N MET A 231 -8.09 -2.62 -22.84
CA MET A 231 -9.47 -2.68 -23.33
C MET A 231 -9.57 -2.86 -24.84
N ASP A 232 -8.71 -2.20 -25.62
CA ASP A 232 -8.69 -2.35 -27.08
C ASP A 232 -8.30 -3.79 -27.47
N ILE A 233 -7.29 -4.38 -26.80
CA ILE A 233 -6.87 -5.77 -27.02
C ILE A 233 -7.99 -6.75 -26.66
N HIS A 234 -8.60 -6.59 -25.50
CA HIS A 234 -9.67 -7.48 -25.02
C HIS A 234 -11.02 -7.28 -25.74
N SER A 235 -11.15 -6.20 -26.50
CA SER A 235 -12.31 -5.95 -27.35
C SER A 235 -12.21 -6.58 -28.76
N ILE A 236 -11.07 -7.21 -29.10
CA ILE A 236 -10.87 -7.88 -30.38
C ILE A 236 -11.81 -9.10 -30.46
N ARG A 237 -12.78 -9.04 -31.36
CA ARG A 237 -13.78 -10.13 -31.54
C ARG A 237 -13.27 -11.30 -32.37
N ARG A 238 -12.29 -11.07 -33.23
CA ARG A 238 -11.69 -12.09 -34.11
C ARG A 238 -10.19 -11.98 -34.03
N TYR A 239 -9.54 -13.04 -33.57
CA TYR A 239 -8.08 -13.07 -33.47
C TYR A 239 -7.44 -13.03 -34.87
N GLU A 240 -6.57 -12.07 -35.09
CA GLU A 240 -5.63 -11.99 -36.19
C GLU A 240 -4.25 -11.64 -35.61
N PRO A 241 -3.17 -12.29 -36.07
CA PRO A 241 -1.84 -11.93 -35.62
C PRO A 241 -1.54 -10.46 -35.87
N PHE A 242 -1.09 -9.74 -34.87
CA PHE A 242 -0.71 -8.32 -34.98
C PHE A 242 0.64 -8.07 -34.29
N ASN A 243 1.31 -7.00 -34.71
CA ASN A 243 2.49 -6.51 -34.01
C ASN A 243 2.05 -5.66 -32.81
N PRO A 244 2.41 -6.04 -31.56
CA PRO A 244 1.96 -5.33 -30.36
C PRO A 244 2.35 -3.85 -30.32
N GLU A 245 3.58 -3.51 -30.73
CA GLU A 245 4.06 -2.12 -30.74
C GLU A 245 3.28 -1.27 -31.75
N ALA A 246 3.03 -1.80 -32.95
CA ALA A 246 2.23 -1.10 -33.97
C ALA A 246 0.76 -0.95 -33.54
N PHE A 247 0.21 -1.94 -32.82
CA PHE A 247 -1.13 -1.88 -32.27
C PHE A 247 -1.24 -0.78 -31.22
N GLU A 248 -0.33 -0.74 -30.27
CA GLU A 248 -0.28 0.26 -29.20
C GLU A 248 -0.09 1.68 -29.77
N ASP A 249 0.86 1.86 -30.69
CA ASP A 249 1.08 3.15 -31.37
C ASP A 249 -0.18 3.63 -32.11
N ASN A 250 -0.87 2.74 -32.79
CA ASN A 250 -2.13 3.09 -33.45
C ASN A 250 -3.22 3.46 -32.42
N ALA A 251 -3.41 2.64 -31.40
CA ALA A 251 -4.48 2.81 -30.42
C ALA A 251 -4.29 4.08 -29.56
N LEU A 252 -3.07 4.36 -29.13
CA LEU A 252 -2.79 5.44 -28.19
C LEU A 252 -2.32 6.71 -28.88
N ARG A 253 -1.33 6.64 -29.77
CA ARG A 253 -0.72 7.83 -30.38
C ARG A 253 -1.54 8.35 -31.56
N LEU A 254 -1.89 7.50 -32.49
CA LEU A 254 -2.61 7.93 -33.71
C LEU A 254 -4.08 8.23 -33.45
N GLN A 255 -4.78 7.40 -32.67
CA GLN A 255 -6.21 7.58 -32.43
C GLN A 255 -6.53 8.50 -31.24
N ARG A 256 -5.69 8.51 -30.18
CA ARG A 256 -5.93 9.24 -28.93
C ARG A 256 -4.95 10.37 -28.62
N GLY A 257 -3.93 10.56 -29.45
CA GLY A 257 -2.98 11.67 -29.33
C GLY A 257 -2.05 11.59 -28.12
N LEU A 258 -1.75 10.38 -27.63
CA LEU A 258 -0.82 10.20 -26.52
C LEU A 258 0.55 10.80 -26.88
N ILE A 259 1.09 11.64 -25.99
CA ILE A 259 2.39 12.27 -26.21
C ILE A 259 3.53 11.24 -26.16
N PRO A 260 4.62 11.43 -26.96
CA PRO A 260 5.72 10.48 -27.07
C PRO A 260 6.46 10.19 -25.75
N GLN A 261 6.38 11.12 -24.78
CA GLN A 261 7.05 11.01 -23.49
C GLN A 261 6.38 10.02 -22.54
N ILE A 262 5.13 9.63 -22.80
CA ILE A 262 4.41 8.62 -22.04
C ILE A 262 4.51 7.29 -22.78
N GLU A 263 5.17 6.33 -22.17
CA GLU A 263 5.29 4.97 -22.67
C GLU A 263 4.52 4.04 -21.71
N PRO A 264 3.39 3.45 -22.16
CA PRO A 264 2.70 2.43 -21.39
C PRO A 264 3.64 1.29 -21.02
N ARG A 265 3.52 0.76 -19.83
CA ARG A 265 4.41 -0.28 -19.31
C ARG A 265 3.67 -1.61 -19.27
N TYR A 266 3.83 -2.42 -20.29
CA TYR A 266 3.34 -3.79 -20.35
C TYR A 266 4.45 -4.81 -20.42
#